data_7e1fbe517373b546ab9956a53bfa5ef0
#
_entry.id   7e1fbe517373b546ab9956a53bfa5ef0
#
_cell.length_a   1.000
_cell.length_b   1.000
_cell.length_c   1.000
_cell.angle_alpha   90.00
_cell.angle_beta   90.00
_cell.angle_gamma   90.00
#
_symmetry.space_group_name_H-M   'P 1'
#
loop_
_entity.id
_entity.type
_entity.pdbx_description
1 polymer ?
#
loop_
_entity_poly.entity_id
_entity_poly.type
_entity_poly.pdbx_seq_one_letter_code
_entity_poly.pdbx_strand_id
1 'polypeptide(L)'
;KNRVKECGRLMYGALEIGKDDVEGRLNQLKQNFSFFAAPVGMLVTVEKEVDLNGWGHVGHFIQNICLSSMEFGLGTCLQESWSMYPETVQKIVDFSDSEILWCGIALGYPNKEHVINSYRTPREDLENFVKFL
;
A
#
# COMPACT_ATOMS: atom_id res chain seq x y z
N LYS A 1 -6.52 -12.54 10.87
CA LYS A 1 -6.73 -13.36 9.65
C LYS A 1 -8.06 -13.08 8.93
N ASN A 2 -9.14 -12.79 9.66
CA ASN A 2 -10.46 -12.54 9.03
C ASN A 2 -10.50 -11.20 8.27
N ARG A 3 -9.86 -10.14 8.78
CA ARG A 3 -9.83 -8.80 8.14
C ARG A 3 -9.14 -8.81 6.78
N VAL A 4 -8.00 -9.47 6.65
CA VAL A 4 -7.29 -9.58 5.36
C VAL A 4 -8.17 -10.26 4.31
N LYS A 5 -8.86 -11.34 4.70
CA LYS A 5 -9.81 -12.02 3.80
C LYS A 5 -10.99 -11.13 3.43
N GLU A 6 -11.52 -10.37 4.38
CA GLU A 6 -12.61 -9.42 4.15
C GLU A 6 -12.20 -8.30 3.18
N CYS A 7 -11.04 -7.68 3.40
CA CYS A 7 -10.51 -6.66 2.48
C CYS A 7 -10.32 -7.23 1.07
N GLY A 8 -9.74 -8.44 0.95
CA GLY A 8 -9.59 -9.10 -0.34
C GLY A 8 -10.94 -9.39 -1.01
N ARG A 9 -11.93 -9.86 -0.24
CA ARG A 9 -13.28 -10.12 -0.75
C ARG A 9 -13.94 -8.85 -1.30
N LEU A 10 -13.83 -7.74 -0.58
CA LEU A 10 -14.40 -6.45 -0.99
C LEU A 10 -13.70 -5.91 -2.23
N MET A 11 -12.37 -5.94 -2.25
CA MET A 11 -11.57 -5.47 -3.38
C MET A 11 -11.86 -6.27 -4.66
N TYR A 12 -11.72 -7.58 -4.60
CA TYR A 12 -11.96 -8.44 -5.76
C TYR A 12 -13.43 -8.43 -6.19
N GLY A 13 -14.35 -8.31 -5.24
CA GLY A 13 -15.77 -8.15 -5.54
C GLY A 13 -16.07 -6.85 -6.28
N ALA A 14 -15.48 -5.73 -5.89
CA ALA A 14 -15.61 -4.46 -6.59
C ALA A 14 -15.03 -4.50 -8.01
N LEU A 15 -13.96 -5.26 -8.20
CA LEU A 15 -13.31 -5.46 -9.51
C LEU A 15 -13.96 -6.56 -10.37
N GLU A 16 -15.01 -7.22 -9.87
CA GLU A 16 -15.67 -8.35 -10.49
C GLU A 16 -14.74 -9.53 -10.81
N ILE A 17 -13.65 -9.67 -10.04
CA ILE A 17 -12.68 -10.75 -10.17
C ILE A 17 -13.08 -11.92 -9.25
N GLY A 18 -13.48 -13.01 -9.87
CA GLY A 18 -13.93 -14.22 -9.17
C GLY A 18 -12.85 -14.88 -8.31
N LYS A 19 -13.29 -15.75 -7.39
CA LYS A 19 -12.34 -16.47 -6.51
C LYS A 19 -11.44 -17.41 -7.32
N ASP A 20 -11.97 -18.01 -8.36
CA ASP A 20 -11.29 -19.01 -9.18
C ASP A 20 -10.67 -18.38 -10.45
N ASP A 21 -10.83 -17.07 -10.64
CA ASP A 21 -10.17 -16.30 -11.72
C ASP A 21 -8.71 -16.00 -11.36
N VAL A 22 -7.86 -17.00 -11.56
CA VAL A 22 -6.42 -16.91 -11.25
C VAL A 22 -5.74 -15.85 -12.12
N GLU A 23 -6.10 -15.74 -13.38
CA GLU A 23 -5.51 -14.79 -14.32
C GLU A 23 -5.88 -13.34 -13.95
N GLY A 24 -7.13 -13.06 -13.69
CA GLY A 24 -7.61 -11.75 -13.25
C GLY A 24 -6.93 -11.32 -11.94
N ARG A 25 -6.79 -12.25 -10.99
CA ARG A 25 -6.07 -11.99 -9.73
C ARG A 25 -4.59 -11.69 -9.93
N LEU A 26 -3.92 -12.45 -10.81
CA LEU A 26 -2.52 -12.22 -11.14
C LEU A 26 -2.33 -10.88 -11.83
N ASN A 27 -3.20 -10.54 -12.77
CA ASN A 27 -3.16 -9.26 -13.48
C ASN A 27 -3.38 -8.08 -12.51
N GLN A 28 -4.32 -8.21 -11.57
CA GLN A 28 -4.50 -7.20 -10.53
C GLN A 28 -3.28 -7.06 -9.63
N LEU A 29 -2.64 -8.17 -9.25
CA LEU A 29 -1.40 -8.15 -8.46
C LEU A 29 -0.26 -7.44 -9.21
N LYS A 30 -0.10 -7.71 -10.51
CA LYS A 30 0.93 -7.09 -11.35
C LYS A 30 0.81 -5.57 -11.41
N GLN A 31 -0.40 -5.00 -11.24
CA GLN A 31 -0.59 -3.55 -11.23
C GLN A 31 0.20 -2.84 -10.13
N ASN A 32 0.51 -3.52 -9.03
CA ASN A 32 1.40 -2.97 -7.99
C ASN A 32 2.76 -2.58 -8.58
N PHE A 33 3.31 -3.40 -9.46
CA PHE A 33 4.66 -3.20 -10.04
C PHE A 33 4.68 -2.20 -11.21
N SER A 34 3.56 -1.62 -11.54
CA SER A 34 3.42 -0.45 -12.42
C SER A 34 2.84 0.77 -11.68
N PHE A 35 2.85 0.74 -10.34
CA PHE A 35 2.27 1.77 -9.48
C PHE A 35 0.83 2.12 -9.85
N PHE A 36 0.05 1.15 -10.37
CA PHE A 36 -1.31 1.35 -10.88
C PHE A 36 -1.40 2.48 -11.92
N ALA A 37 -0.39 2.60 -12.77
CA ALA A 37 -0.23 3.66 -13.77
C ALA A 37 -0.19 5.09 -13.19
N ALA A 38 0.13 5.24 -11.92
CA ALA A 38 0.35 6.56 -11.32
C ALA A 38 1.59 7.22 -11.95
N PRO A 39 1.58 8.55 -12.12
CA PRO A 39 2.70 9.28 -12.74
C PRO A 39 3.95 9.33 -11.87
N VAL A 40 3.82 9.09 -10.56
CA VAL A 40 4.94 9.06 -9.62
C VAL A 40 4.87 7.77 -8.81
N GLY A 41 5.97 7.03 -8.82
CA GLY A 41 6.24 5.90 -7.93
C GLY A 41 7.38 6.25 -6.97
N MET A 42 7.17 6.05 -5.70
CA MET A 42 8.20 6.19 -4.67
C MET A 42 8.50 4.82 -4.08
N LEU A 43 9.76 4.55 -3.75
CA LEU A 43 10.18 3.38 -2.99
C LEU A 43 10.67 3.86 -1.63
N VAL A 44 10.27 3.18 -0.59
CA VAL A 44 10.66 3.48 0.79
C VAL A 44 11.61 2.40 1.26
N THR A 45 12.81 2.83 1.61
CA THR A 45 13.81 1.99 2.26
C THR A 45 14.00 2.41 3.71
N VAL A 46 14.43 1.49 4.55
CA VAL A 46 14.63 1.70 5.98
C VAL A 46 15.88 0.96 6.40
N GLU A 47 16.75 1.56 7.20
CA GLU A 47 17.92 0.89 7.75
C GLU A 47 17.55 -0.40 8.49
N LYS A 48 18.32 -1.46 8.28
CA LYS A 48 18.06 -2.78 8.90
C LYS A 48 18.10 -2.76 10.42
N GLU A 49 18.89 -1.85 10.98
CA GLU A 49 19.10 -1.74 12.43
C GLU A 49 18.06 -0.84 13.12
N VAL A 50 17.03 -0.38 12.40
CA VAL A 50 15.98 0.45 13.00
C VAL A 50 15.24 -0.33 14.09
N ASP A 51 15.08 0.30 15.26
CA ASP A 51 14.36 -0.25 16.40
C ASP A 51 12.82 -0.08 16.24
N LEU A 52 12.07 -0.57 17.22
CA LEU A 52 10.59 -0.45 17.22
C LEU A 52 10.12 1.01 17.19
N ASN A 53 10.84 1.93 17.82
CA ASN A 53 10.49 3.35 17.80
C ASN A 53 10.72 3.92 16.41
N GLY A 54 11.85 3.56 15.77
CA GLY A 54 12.14 3.93 14.40
C GLY A 54 11.08 3.46 13.40
N TRP A 55 10.59 2.24 13.54
CA TRP A 55 9.44 1.76 12.74
C TRP A 55 8.19 2.62 12.94
N GLY A 56 7.93 3.05 14.17
CA GLY A 56 6.86 4.02 14.46
C GLY A 56 7.05 5.33 13.69
N HIS A 57 8.27 5.88 13.67
CA HIS A 57 8.58 7.11 12.93
C HIS A 57 8.44 6.95 11.42
N VAL A 58 8.85 5.80 10.86
CA VAL A 58 8.64 5.50 9.43
C VAL A 58 7.15 5.50 9.09
N GLY A 59 6.31 4.88 9.93
CA GLY A 59 4.86 4.89 9.76
C GLY A 59 4.28 6.32 9.78
N HIS A 60 4.72 7.16 10.74
CA HIS A 60 4.32 8.57 10.81
C HIS A 60 4.77 9.36 9.57
N PHE A 61 6.00 9.14 9.12
CA PHE A 61 6.52 9.80 7.92
C PHE A 61 5.68 9.48 6.68
N ILE A 62 5.38 8.20 6.45
CA ILE A 62 4.53 7.78 5.33
C ILE A 62 3.12 8.35 5.46
N GLN A 63 2.55 8.32 6.67
CA GLN A 63 1.23 8.91 6.89
C GLN A 63 1.22 10.42 6.59
N ASN A 64 2.28 11.14 6.93
CA ASN A 64 2.41 12.56 6.60
C ASN A 64 2.47 12.79 5.08
N ILE A 65 3.19 11.94 4.33
CA ILE A 65 3.16 11.99 2.85
C ILE A 65 1.72 11.84 2.34
N CYS A 66 1.00 10.82 2.85
CA CYS A 66 -0.38 10.56 2.43
C CYS A 66 -1.32 11.75 2.74
N LEU A 67 -1.22 12.33 3.93
CA LEU A 67 -2.07 13.45 4.34
C LEU A 67 -1.73 14.73 3.57
N SER A 68 -0.43 15.07 3.46
CA SER A 68 0.00 16.26 2.73
C SER A 68 -0.36 16.19 1.23
N SER A 69 -0.33 15.00 0.64
CA SER A 69 -0.74 14.81 -0.76
C SER A 69 -2.20 15.19 -0.99
N MET A 70 -3.07 14.98 -0.01
CA MET A 70 -4.49 15.32 -0.13
C MET A 70 -4.74 16.83 -0.25
N GLU A 71 -3.89 17.66 0.35
CA GLU A 71 -3.97 19.13 0.23
C GLU A 71 -3.82 19.58 -1.24
N PHE A 72 -3.06 18.84 -2.03
CA PHE A 72 -2.86 19.09 -3.45
C PHE A 72 -3.86 18.33 -4.35
N GLY A 73 -4.87 17.71 -3.78
CA GLY A 73 -5.85 16.89 -4.51
C GLY A 73 -5.28 15.57 -5.03
N LEU A 74 -4.11 15.17 -4.55
CA LEU A 74 -3.46 13.92 -4.91
C LEU A 74 -3.93 12.76 -4.04
N GLY A 75 -3.93 11.56 -4.60
CA GLY A 75 -4.14 10.31 -3.90
C GLY A 75 -2.84 9.49 -3.81
N THR A 76 -2.75 8.67 -2.79
CA THR A 76 -1.64 7.75 -2.58
C THR A 76 -2.14 6.31 -2.45
N CYS A 77 -1.32 5.35 -2.89
CA CYS A 77 -1.55 3.94 -2.66
C CYS A 77 -0.27 3.27 -2.17
N LEU A 78 -0.30 2.77 -0.93
CA LEU A 78 0.81 2.02 -0.35
C LEU A 78 0.84 0.60 -0.91
N GLN A 79 2.03 0.12 -1.24
CA GLN A 79 2.24 -1.13 -1.98
C GLN A 79 3.34 -1.96 -1.33
N GLU A 80 2.97 -2.78 -0.34
CA GLU A 80 3.90 -3.70 0.32
C GLU A 80 4.44 -4.78 -0.64
N SER A 81 3.79 -5.02 -1.76
CA SER A 81 4.21 -6.01 -2.76
C SER A 81 5.65 -5.81 -3.26
N TRP A 82 6.16 -4.60 -3.23
CA TRP A 82 7.54 -4.28 -3.61
C TRP A 82 8.58 -4.94 -2.71
N SER A 83 8.27 -5.12 -1.42
CA SER A 83 9.19 -5.77 -0.46
C SER A 83 9.45 -7.24 -0.76
N MET A 84 8.69 -7.86 -1.65
CA MET A 84 8.90 -9.25 -2.07
C MET A 84 10.06 -9.42 -3.06
N TYR A 85 10.54 -8.33 -3.68
CA TYR A 85 11.55 -8.38 -4.75
C TYR A 85 12.70 -7.39 -4.54
N PRO A 86 13.32 -7.33 -3.34
CA PRO A 86 14.35 -6.34 -3.03
C PRO A 86 15.56 -6.43 -3.96
N GLU A 87 16.04 -7.64 -4.24
CA GLU A 87 17.19 -7.85 -5.11
C GLU A 87 16.93 -7.41 -6.57
N THR A 88 15.69 -7.54 -7.04
CA THR A 88 15.32 -7.11 -8.39
C THR A 88 15.26 -5.58 -8.46
N VAL A 89 14.70 -4.96 -7.42
CA VAL A 89 14.58 -3.50 -7.32
C VAL A 89 15.96 -2.87 -7.18
N GLN A 90 16.84 -3.44 -6.37
CA GLN A 90 18.21 -2.94 -6.14
C GLN A 90 19.07 -2.90 -7.41
N LYS A 91 18.78 -3.74 -8.40
CA LYS A 91 19.45 -3.70 -9.71
C LYS A 91 19.08 -2.46 -10.55
N ILE A 92 17.99 -1.80 -10.21
CA ILE A 92 17.42 -0.68 -10.97
C ILE A 92 17.51 0.62 -10.19
N VAL A 93 17.23 0.54 -8.89
CA VAL A 93 17.26 1.67 -7.96
C VAL A 93 18.33 1.39 -6.92
N ASP A 94 19.34 2.27 -6.91
CA ASP A 94 20.47 2.15 -5.99
C ASP A 94 20.01 2.46 -4.56
N PHE A 95 20.08 1.46 -3.68
CA PHE A 95 19.93 1.60 -2.24
C PHE A 95 20.92 0.65 -1.52
N SER A 96 21.29 1.01 -0.30
CA SER A 96 22.33 0.31 0.45
C SER A 96 21.96 -1.11 0.81
N ASP A 97 22.94 -2.00 0.89
CA ASP A 97 22.79 -3.34 1.47
C ASP A 97 22.41 -3.29 2.97
N SER A 98 22.63 -2.14 3.64
CA SER A 98 22.16 -1.92 5.02
C SER A 98 20.69 -1.59 5.12
N GLU A 99 20.00 -1.36 4.01
CA GLU A 99 18.59 -0.99 3.98
C GLU A 99 17.68 -2.17 3.65
N ILE A 100 16.43 -2.05 4.07
CA ILE A 100 15.31 -2.92 3.72
C ILE A 100 14.41 -2.15 2.78
N LEU A 101 14.09 -2.70 1.62
CA LEU A 101 12.99 -2.19 0.80
C LEU A 101 11.67 -2.56 1.49
N TRP A 102 10.96 -1.57 2.01
CA TRP A 102 9.76 -1.82 2.79
C TRP A 102 8.48 -1.75 1.97
N CYS A 103 8.27 -0.68 1.21
CA CYS A 103 7.09 -0.55 0.38
C CYS A 103 7.32 0.38 -0.82
N GLY A 104 6.37 0.35 -1.74
CA GLY A 104 6.20 1.40 -2.72
C GLY A 104 5.04 2.33 -2.35
N ILE A 105 5.01 3.52 -2.93
CA ILE A 105 3.89 4.46 -2.83
C ILE A 105 3.60 4.97 -4.24
N ALA A 106 2.43 4.64 -4.76
CA ALA A 106 1.92 5.27 -5.97
C ALA A 106 1.33 6.64 -5.61
N LEU A 107 1.62 7.68 -6.40
CA LEU A 107 1.13 9.04 -6.18
C LEU A 107 0.62 9.65 -7.49
N GLY A 108 -0.59 10.19 -7.47
CA GLY A 108 -1.20 10.83 -8.63
C GLY A 108 -2.61 11.33 -8.34
N TYR A 109 -3.25 11.92 -9.34
CA TYR A 109 -4.65 12.30 -9.22
C TYR A 109 -5.54 11.06 -9.25
N PRO A 110 -6.38 10.84 -8.21
CA PRO A 110 -7.22 9.66 -8.13
C PRO A 110 -8.31 9.68 -9.20
N ASN A 111 -8.47 8.56 -9.92
CA ASN A 111 -9.63 8.37 -10.78
C ASN A 111 -10.86 8.07 -9.92
N LYS A 112 -11.67 9.08 -9.64
CA LYS A 112 -12.86 8.98 -8.78
C LYS A 112 -13.96 8.09 -9.36
N GLU A 113 -13.98 7.92 -10.67
CA GLU A 113 -14.96 7.09 -11.37
C GLU A 113 -14.57 5.60 -11.37
N HIS A 114 -13.32 5.28 -11.03
CA HIS A 114 -12.89 3.89 -11.01
C HIS A 114 -13.51 3.14 -9.84
N VAL A 115 -14.10 1.98 -10.11
CA VAL A 115 -14.86 1.17 -9.14
C VAL A 115 -14.06 0.84 -7.88
N ILE A 116 -12.74 0.68 -7.97
CA ILE A 116 -11.87 0.41 -6.82
C ILE A 116 -11.91 1.52 -5.77
N ASN A 117 -12.29 2.72 -6.13
CA ASN A 117 -12.39 3.87 -5.24
C ASN A 117 -13.81 4.06 -4.66
N SER A 118 -14.78 3.23 -5.07
CA SER A 118 -16.19 3.33 -4.66
C SER A 118 -16.49 2.68 -3.30
N TYR A 119 -15.65 1.78 -2.82
CA TYR A 119 -15.87 1.08 -1.55
C TYR A 119 -14.92 1.55 -0.44
N ARG A 120 -15.30 1.27 0.80
CA ARG A 120 -14.47 1.50 1.98
C ARG A 120 -14.29 0.20 2.75
N THR A 121 -13.06 -0.07 3.16
CA THR A 121 -12.81 -1.17 4.09
C THR A 121 -13.36 -0.83 5.47
N PRO A 122 -14.01 -1.78 6.18
CA PRO A 122 -14.52 -1.54 7.53
C PRO A 122 -13.38 -1.20 8.48
N ARG A 123 -13.68 -0.35 9.44
CA ARG A 123 -12.80 -0.02 10.57
C ARG A 123 -13.29 -0.73 11.82
N GLU A 124 -12.39 -0.99 12.74
CA GLU A 124 -12.75 -1.54 14.03
C GLU A 124 -13.51 -0.50 14.86
N ASP A 125 -14.51 -0.94 15.60
CA ASP A 125 -15.23 -0.09 16.55
C ASP A 125 -14.30 0.29 17.70
N LEU A 126 -14.44 1.53 18.19
CA LEU A 126 -13.52 2.07 19.21
C LEU A 126 -13.52 1.23 20.51
N GLU A 127 -14.66 0.70 20.90
CA GLU A 127 -14.84 -0.12 22.08
C GLU A 127 -13.99 -1.40 22.08
N ASN A 128 -13.57 -1.85 20.91
CA ASN A 128 -12.78 -3.07 20.76
C ASN A 128 -11.28 -2.86 21.02
N PHE A 129 -10.78 -1.62 21.02
CA PHE A 129 -9.36 -1.33 21.18
C PHE A 129 -9.06 -0.10 22.04
N VAL A 130 -10.06 0.69 22.44
CA VAL A 130 -9.92 1.83 23.35
C VAL A 130 -10.65 1.52 24.64
N LYS A 131 -9.98 1.73 25.78
CA LYS A 131 -10.58 1.68 27.11
C LYS A 131 -10.58 3.10 27.69
N PHE A 132 -11.76 3.61 27.94
CA PHE A 132 -11.94 4.86 28.70
C PHE A 132 -11.88 4.51 30.19
N LEU A 133 -11.07 5.21 30.97
CA LEU A 133 -10.86 5.04 32.41
C LEU A 133 -11.69 6.05 33.19
#